data_eef4ec6047aaf638ef3bd6437f09097b
#
_entry.id   eef4ec6047aaf638ef3bd6437f09097b
#
_cell.length_a   1.000
_cell.length_b   1.000
_cell.length_c   1.000
_cell.angle_alpha   90.00
_cell.angle_beta   90.00
_cell.angle_gamma   90.00
#
_symmetry.space_group_name_H-M   'P 1'
#
loop_
_entity.id
_entity.type
_entity.pdbx_description
1 polymer ?
#
loop_
_entity_poly.entity_id
_entity_poly.type
_entity_poly.pdbx_seq_one_letter_code
_entity_poly.pdbx_strand_id
1 'polypeptide(L)'
;MWRGSLFGAALVVQVAFVVAFVALAGVPAGAFLAYVSNEKSNTISVIDTDKLAVVKTIKVGQRPRGIELTKDGKFILVAVGDDDTIQMIDTRTHEVVGNLPSGPDPELFTQDPAGKIVYVANENDNTVTIIDLERRVPLGEVQVGVEPEGMGLSPDGKILVNTSETTNMAHFIDTQTRQIVANVLVDARPRFAEFKPDGSEVWVSSEIGGTVSVIDPLTYAVKKKIGFDIPGLRKEAIQPVGISITRDGKTAFVALGPANRIAVINGASHEVQRFLLVGQRVWHMAFTPDEKYLLTTNGVSNDVSVIDVANLRVIKTIQVGELPWGVAISQQ
;
A
#
# COMPACT_ATOMS: atom_id res chain seq x y z
N MET A 1 -85.34 -19.60 -51.23
CA MET A 1 -84.79 -18.50 -50.40
C MET A 1 -84.10 -19.15 -49.22
N TRP A 2 -82.79 -19.29 -49.31
CA TRP A 2 -81.96 -19.77 -48.19
C TRP A 2 -80.69 -18.96 -48.09
N ARG A 3 -80.53 -18.33 -46.96
CA ARG A 3 -79.28 -17.56 -46.63
C ARG A 3 -78.41 -18.49 -45.78
N GLY A 4 -77.25 -18.84 -46.28
CA GLY A 4 -76.16 -19.48 -45.50
C GLY A 4 -75.20 -18.46 -44.93
N SER A 5 -74.99 -18.47 -43.63
CA SER A 5 -74.00 -17.69 -42.94
C SER A 5 -72.72 -18.51 -42.78
N LEU A 6 -71.64 -17.98 -43.30
CA LEU A 6 -70.26 -18.50 -43.09
C LEU A 6 -69.67 -17.90 -41.83
N PHE A 7 -69.41 -18.74 -40.83
CA PHE A 7 -68.56 -18.41 -39.66
C PHE A 7 -67.11 -18.68 -40.03
N GLY A 8 -66.32 -17.60 -40.12
CA GLY A 8 -64.88 -17.71 -40.22
C GLY A 8 -64.25 -17.84 -38.82
N ALA A 9 -63.59 -18.93 -38.56
CA ALA A 9 -62.75 -19.10 -37.36
C ALA A 9 -61.35 -18.47 -37.58
N ALA A 10 -61.05 -17.42 -36.83
CA ALA A 10 -59.69 -16.84 -36.78
C ALA A 10 -58.83 -17.67 -35.84
N LEU A 11 -57.75 -18.24 -36.39
CA LEU A 11 -56.76 -18.97 -35.65
C LEU A 11 -55.73 -17.93 -35.07
N VAL A 12 -55.76 -17.72 -33.77
CA VAL A 12 -54.76 -16.89 -33.07
C VAL A 12 -53.54 -17.76 -32.72
N VAL A 13 -52.45 -17.54 -33.46
CA VAL A 13 -51.16 -18.18 -33.14
C VAL A 13 -50.46 -17.31 -32.08
N GLN A 14 -50.40 -17.80 -30.83
CA GLN A 14 -49.56 -17.22 -29.78
C GLN A 14 -48.12 -17.68 -29.98
N VAL A 15 -47.24 -16.74 -30.37
CA VAL A 15 -45.80 -16.97 -30.40
C VAL A 15 -45.26 -16.63 -29.00
N ALA A 16 -44.90 -17.66 -28.23
CA ALA A 16 -44.23 -17.52 -26.95
C ALA A 16 -42.74 -17.20 -27.22
N PHE A 17 -42.32 -15.97 -26.93
CA PHE A 17 -40.88 -15.60 -26.86
C PHE A 17 -40.30 -16.18 -25.58
N VAL A 18 -39.49 -17.23 -25.70
CA VAL A 18 -38.64 -17.71 -24.62
C VAL A 18 -37.38 -16.83 -24.60
N VAL A 19 -37.33 -15.87 -23.69
CA VAL A 19 -36.11 -15.10 -23.41
C VAL A 19 -35.19 -15.99 -22.57
N ALA A 20 -34.23 -16.63 -23.20
CA ALA A 20 -33.16 -17.32 -22.50
C ALA A 20 -32.29 -16.30 -21.80
N PHE A 21 -32.39 -16.17 -20.48
CA PHE A 21 -31.39 -15.49 -19.65
C PHE A 21 -30.11 -16.33 -19.68
N VAL A 22 -29.17 -15.98 -20.53
CA VAL A 22 -27.78 -16.43 -20.40
C VAL A 22 -27.20 -15.70 -19.18
N ALA A 23 -27.19 -16.39 -18.03
CA ALA A 23 -26.38 -15.95 -16.91
C ALA A 23 -24.93 -15.95 -17.39
N LEU A 24 -24.37 -14.78 -17.60
CA LEU A 24 -22.91 -14.61 -17.70
C LEU A 24 -22.36 -15.13 -16.35
N ALA A 25 -21.92 -16.37 -16.34
CA ALA A 25 -21.06 -16.86 -15.27
C ALA A 25 -19.82 -15.94 -15.29
N GLY A 26 -19.71 -15.05 -14.30
CA GLY A 26 -18.51 -14.25 -14.14
C GLY A 26 -17.33 -15.21 -14.12
N VAL A 27 -16.29 -14.90 -14.91
CA VAL A 27 -15.00 -15.58 -14.80
C VAL A 27 -14.65 -15.54 -13.31
N PRO A 28 -14.33 -16.66 -12.66
CA PRO A 28 -13.91 -16.61 -11.27
C PRO A 28 -12.71 -15.67 -11.20
N ALA A 29 -12.82 -14.62 -10.39
CA ALA A 29 -11.72 -13.73 -10.15
C ALA A 29 -10.53 -14.59 -9.68
N GLY A 30 -9.42 -14.52 -10.41
CA GLY A 30 -8.20 -15.23 -10.03
C GLY A 30 -7.77 -14.77 -8.64
N ALA A 31 -7.00 -15.60 -7.93
CA ALA A 31 -6.42 -15.21 -6.64
C ALA A 31 -5.56 -13.95 -6.82
N PHE A 32 -5.67 -12.99 -5.91
CA PHE A 32 -4.71 -11.91 -5.83
C PHE A 32 -3.32 -12.47 -5.48
N LEU A 33 -2.29 -11.88 -6.03
CA LEU A 33 -0.91 -12.21 -5.68
C LEU A 33 -0.33 -11.10 -4.81
N ALA A 34 0.20 -11.46 -3.66
CA ALA A 34 0.97 -10.55 -2.82
C ALA A 34 2.47 -10.77 -3.06
N TYR A 35 3.18 -9.66 -3.24
CA TYR A 35 4.62 -9.62 -3.48
C TYR A 35 5.28 -9.02 -2.25
N VAL A 36 6.15 -9.77 -1.61
CA VAL A 36 6.81 -9.41 -0.34
C VAL A 36 8.30 -9.29 -0.59
N SER A 37 8.86 -8.09 -0.40
CA SER A 37 10.30 -7.85 -0.47
C SER A 37 10.98 -8.41 0.78
N ASN A 38 12.00 -9.26 0.58
CA ASN A 38 12.77 -9.88 1.66
C ASN A 38 14.17 -9.27 1.66
N GLU A 39 14.38 -8.31 2.54
CA GLU A 39 15.53 -7.41 2.55
C GLU A 39 16.86 -8.16 2.57
N LYS A 40 17.01 -9.14 3.46
CA LYS A 40 18.28 -9.85 3.65
C LYS A 40 18.50 -11.00 2.67
N SER A 41 17.44 -11.64 2.20
CA SER A 41 17.58 -12.72 1.20
C SER A 41 17.63 -12.23 -0.23
N ASN A 42 17.49 -10.93 -0.49
CA ASN A 42 17.53 -10.33 -1.83
C ASN A 42 16.54 -11.00 -2.79
N THR A 43 15.30 -11.19 -2.30
CA THR A 43 14.25 -11.88 -3.03
C THR A 43 12.89 -11.19 -2.83
N ILE A 44 11.93 -11.54 -3.69
CA ILE A 44 10.51 -11.29 -3.49
C ILE A 44 9.81 -12.64 -3.35
N SER A 45 9.05 -12.82 -2.26
CA SER A 45 8.13 -13.95 -2.11
C SER A 45 6.78 -13.60 -2.74
N VAL A 46 6.27 -14.48 -3.62
CA VAL A 46 4.95 -14.35 -4.23
C VAL A 46 3.97 -15.24 -3.49
N ILE A 47 2.95 -14.66 -2.88
CA ILE A 47 1.93 -15.35 -2.11
C ILE A 47 0.62 -15.34 -2.89
N ASP A 48 0.03 -16.52 -3.08
CA ASP A 48 -1.33 -16.69 -3.56
C ASP A 48 -2.29 -16.47 -2.37
N THR A 49 -3.15 -15.45 -2.47
CA THR A 49 -4.01 -15.05 -1.35
C THR A 49 -5.21 -15.97 -1.13
N ASP A 50 -5.57 -16.83 -2.08
CA ASP A 50 -6.59 -17.85 -1.90
C ASP A 50 -6.02 -19.11 -1.21
N LYS A 51 -4.80 -19.50 -1.61
CA LYS A 51 -4.09 -20.64 -1.00
C LYS A 51 -3.44 -20.27 0.33
N LEU A 52 -3.23 -18.99 0.59
CA LEU A 52 -2.46 -18.48 1.73
C LEU A 52 -1.09 -19.17 1.84
N ALA A 53 -0.37 -19.18 0.73
CA ALA A 53 0.93 -19.86 0.61
C ALA A 53 1.83 -19.17 -0.40
N VAL A 54 3.16 -19.26 -0.17
CA VAL A 54 4.16 -18.85 -1.16
C VAL A 54 4.09 -19.80 -2.36
N VAL A 55 3.95 -19.25 -3.55
CA VAL A 55 3.89 -20.01 -4.82
C VAL A 55 5.13 -19.80 -5.69
N LYS A 56 5.90 -18.74 -5.44
CA LYS A 56 7.13 -18.44 -6.17
C LYS A 56 8.06 -17.56 -5.33
N THR A 57 9.36 -17.64 -5.61
CA THR A 57 10.37 -16.70 -5.12
C THR A 57 11.10 -16.12 -6.33
N ILE A 58 11.26 -14.79 -6.35
CA ILE A 58 11.93 -14.04 -7.41
C ILE A 58 13.24 -13.50 -6.82
N LYS A 59 14.35 -13.67 -7.52
CA LYS A 59 15.64 -13.04 -7.16
C LYS A 59 15.63 -11.59 -7.66
N VAL A 60 16.09 -10.68 -6.81
CA VAL A 60 16.21 -9.25 -7.12
C VAL A 60 17.58 -8.72 -6.68
N GLY A 61 17.80 -7.43 -6.83
CA GLY A 61 18.99 -6.75 -6.33
C GLY A 61 19.10 -6.74 -4.81
N GLN A 62 20.12 -6.06 -4.31
CA GLN A 62 20.49 -6.10 -2.89
C GLN A 62 19.62 -5.15 -2.06
N ARG A 63 19.26 -5.60 -0.87
CA ARG A 63 18.44 -4.87 0.10
C ARG A 63 17.10 -4.37 -0.47
N PRO A 64 16.22 -5.29 -0.97
CA PRO A 64 14.91 -4.88 -1.47
C PRO A 64 13.98 -4.45 -0.31
N ARG A 65 13.43 -3.23 -0.39
CA ARG A 65 12.53 -2.62 0.62
C ARG A 65 11.21 -2.17 0.00
N GLY A 66 11.07 -0.90 -0.34
CA GLY A 66 9.85 -0.35 -0.94
C GLY A 66 9.41 -1.16 -2.16
N ILE A 67 8.13 -1.50 -2.24
CA ILE A 67 7.58 -2.32 -3.32
C ILE A 67 6.17 -1.87 -3.66
N GLU A 68 5.90 -1.62 -4.93
CA GLU A 68 4.56 -1.30 -5.47
C GLU A 68 4.34 -2.01 -6.80
N LEU A 69 3.08 -2.17 -7.20
CA LEU A 69 2.75 -2.50 -8.59
C LEU A 69 2.50 -1.22 -9.38
N THR A 70 2.86 -1.23 -10.67
CA THR A 70 2.42 -0.17 -11.57
C THR A 70 0.90 -0.11 -11.64
N LYS A 71 0.32 1.08 -11.86
CA LYS A 71 -1.14 1.28 -11.87
C LYS A 71 -1.87 0.42 -12.92
N ASP A 72 -1.17 0.03 -13.99
CA ASP A 72 -1.68 -0.90 -15.00
C ASP A 72 -1.44 -2.39 -14.65
N GLY A 73 -0.81 -2.67 -13.52
CA GLY A 73 -0.54 -4.02 -13.00
C GLY A 73 0.50 -4.82 -13.78
N LYS A 74 1.20 -4.22 -14.76
CA LYS A 74 2.14 -4.97 -15.61
C LYS A 74 3.48 -5.20 -14.95
N PHE A 75 3.90 -4.33 -14.05
CA PHE A 75 5.21 -4.42 -13.42
C PHE A 75 5.11 -4.32 -11.91
N ILE A 76 6.00 -5.04 -11.24
CA ILE A 76 6.37 -4.80 -9.85
C ILE A 76 7.56 -3.85 -9.90
N LEU A 77 7.50 -2.78 -9.14
CA LEU A 77 8.61 -1.88 -8.85
C LEU A 77 9.13 -2.24 -7.46
N VAL A 78 10.44 -2.36 -7.30
CA VAL A 78 11.08 -2.62 -6.00
C VAL A 78 12.33 -1.78 -5.84
N ALA A 79 12.42 -1.04 -4.72
CA ALA A 79 13.61 -0.32 -4.33
C ALA A 79 14.67 -1.33 -3.85
N VAL A 80 15.85 -1.32 -4.48
CA VAL A 80 17.00 -2.15 -4.12
C VAL A 80 18.11 -1.22 -3.63
N GLY A 81 18.09 -0.96 -2.32
CA GLY A 81 18.85 0.12 -1.70
C GLY A 81 20.34 0.07 -1.96
N ASP A 82 20.98 -1.09 -1.80
CA ASP A 82 22.42 -1.26 -2.00
C ASP A 82 22.85 -1.20 -3.49
N ASP A 83 21.90 -1.28 -4.41
CA ASP A 83 22.13 -1.17 -5.87
C ASP A 83 21.73 0.22 -6.43
N ASP A 84 21.29 1.15 -5.58
CA ASP A 84 20.95 2.54 -5.91
C ASP A 84 19.93 2.66 -7.06
N THR A 85 18.89 1.80 -7.08
CA THR A 85 17.93 1.78 -8.19
C THR A 85 16.56 1.22 -7.79
N ILE A 86 15.56 1.47 -8.62
CA ILE A 86 14.27 0.78 -8.58
C ILE A 86 14.25 -0.27 -9.68
N GLN A 87 14.19 -1.56 -9.32
CA GLN A 87 14.04 -2.64 -10.30
C GLN A 87 12.60 -2.78 -10.77
N MET A 88 12.44 -3.08 -12.06
CA MET A 88 11.16 -3.39 -12.69
C MET A 88 11.09 -4.88 -13.01
N ILE A 89 10.02 -5.52 -12.56
CA ILE A 89 9.78 -6.96 -12.75
C ILE A 89 8.44 -7.13 -13.46
N ASP A 90 8.44 -7.88 -14.56
CA ASP A 90 7.21 -8.21 -15.30
C ASP A 90 6.34 -9.15 -14.46
N THR A 91 5.08 -8.78 -14.19
CA THR A 91 4.16 -9.55 -13.33
C THR A 91 3.77 -10.89 -13.91
N ARG A 92 3.84 -11.07 -15.23
CA ARG A 92 3.45 -12.30 -15.92
C ARG A 92 4.60 -13.30 -15.96
N THR A 93 5.84 -12.85 -16.22
CA THR A 93 7.01 -13.74 -16.30
C THR A 93 7.74 -13.87 -14.97
N HIS A 94 7.61 -12.86 -14.12
CA HIS A 94 8.37 -12.66 -12.86
C HIS A 94 9.89 -12.52 -13.13
N GLU A 95 10.26 -11.91 -14.22
CA GLU A 95 11.63 -11.62 -14.57
C GLU A 95 11.93 -10.13 -14.43
N VAL A 96 13.14 -9.79 -14.00
CA VAL A 96 13.63 -8.41 -14.00
C VAL A 96 13.80 -7.96 -15.44
N VAL A 97 13.10 -6.89 -15.84
CA VAL A 97 13.07 -6.39 -17.23
C VAL A 97 13.71 -5.01 -17.39
N GLY A 98 14.21 -4.45 -16.32
CA GLY A 98 14.90 -3.16 -16.33
C GLY A 98 14.96 -2.48 -14.99
N ASN A 99 15.53 -1.28 -14.98
CA ASN A 99 15.68 -0.43 -13.80
C ASN A 99 15.17 0.97 -14.11
N LEU A 100 14.73 1.68 -13.06
CA LEU A 100 14.50 3.11 -13.08
C LEU A 100 15.65 3.78 -12.31
N PRO A 101 16.23 4.85 -12.83
CA PRO A 101 17.27 5.59 -12.12
C PRO A 101 16.68 6.25 -10.86
N SER A 102 17.36 6.14 -9.74
CA SER A 102 17.08 6.90 -8.51
C SER A 102 18.37 7.51 -7.97
N GLY A 103 18.28 8.27 -6.89
CA GLY A 103 19.44 8.61 -6.08
C GLY A 103 19.90 7.41 -5.24
N PRO A 104 20.97 7.57 -4.46
CA PRO A 104 21.52 6.51 -3.64
C PRO A 104 20.57 6.13 -2.50
N ASP A 105 20.55 4.84 -2.24
CA ASP A 105 19.74 4.22 -1.18
C ASP A 105 18.24 4.55 -1.28
N PRO A 106 17.57 4.11 -2.36
CA PRO A 106 16.12 4.29 -2.48
C PRO A 106 15.36 3.46 -1.46
N GLU A 107 14.44 4.11 -0.74
CA GLU A 107 13.64 3.52 0.31
C GLU A 107 12.17 3.33 -0.15
N LEU A 108 11.25 4.13 0.37
CA LEU A 108 9.87 4.12 -0.12
C LEU A 108 9.72 5.01 -1.35
N PHE A 109 8.75 4.67 -2.15
CA PHE A 109 8.35 5.45 -3.31
C PHE A 109 6.84 5.38 -3.49
N THR A 110 6.29 6.24 -4.32
CA THR A 110 4.88 6.20 -4.70
C THR A 110 4.68 6.71 -6.12
N GLN A 111 3.55 6.36 -6.72
CA GLN A 111 3.21 6.70 -8.09
C GLN A 111 2.08 7.73 -8.14
N ASP A 112 2.13 8.62 -9.13
CA ASP A 112 1.00 9.50 -9.41
C ASP A 112 -0.26 8.70 -9.79
N PRO A 113 -1.48 9.27 -9.66
CA PRO A 113 -2.72 8.56 -9.96
C PRO A 113 -2.82 8.04 -11.40
N ALA A 114 -2.12 8.66 -12.34
CA ALA A 114 -2.07 8.23 -13.75
C ALA A 114 -1.04 7.11 -14.00
N GLY A 115 -0.20 6.77 -13.03
CA GLY A 115 0.86 5.78 -13.16
C GLY A 115 1.96 6.17 -14.15
N LYS A 116 2.24 7.47 -14.26
CA LYS A 116 3.26 8.01 -15.18
C LYS A 116 4.50 8.51 -14.46
N ILE A 117 4.36 8.94 -13.24
CA ILE A 117 5.43 9.52 -12.44
C ILE A 117 5.64 8.66 -11.19
N VAL A 118 6.91 8.43 -10.86
CA VAL A 118 7.33 7.79 -9.61
C VAL A 118 8.12 8.80 -8.81
N TYR A 119 7.80 8.93 -7.52
CA TYR A 119 8.50 9.76 -6.54
C TYR A 119 9.23 8.84 -5.59
N VAL A 120 10.55 8.97 -5.48
CA VAL A 120 11.42 8.05 -4.73
C VAL A 120 12.16 8.81 -3.63
N ALA A 121 12.05 8.35 -2.39
CA ALA A 121 12.88 8.84 -1.28
C ALA A 121 14.27 8.19 -1.37
N ASN A 122 15.34 9.01 -1.38
CA ASN A 122 16.72 8.54 -1.41
C ASN A 122 17.42 8.93 -0.11
N GLU A 123 17.68 7.93 0.74
CA GLU A 123 18.11 8.14 2.13
C GLU A 123 19.45 8.87 2.20
N ASN A 124 20.45 8.48 1.36
CA ASN A 124 21.83 8.88 1.50
C ASN A 124 22.18 10.27 0.92
N ASP A 125 21.33 10.86 0.07
CA ASP A 125 21.55 12.20 -0.48
C ASP A 125 20.49 13.24 -0.11
N ASN A 126 19.52 12.83 0.73
CA ASN A 126 18.47 13.70 1.27
C ASN A 126 17.57 14.30 0.19
N THR A 127 17.24 13.51 -0.83
CA THR A 127 16.42 13.95 -1.96
C THR A 127 15.17 13.09 -2.15
N VAL A 128 14.21 13.65 -2.85
CA VAL A 128 13.14 12.92 -3.52
C VAL A 128 13.36 13.03 -5.01
N THR A 129 13.68 11.91 -5.67
CA THR A 129 13.81 11.86 -7.14
C THR A 129 12.43 11.69 -7.79
N ILE A 130 12.19 12.42 -8.86
CA ILE A 130 10.97 12.39 -9.67
C ILE A 130 11.30 11.73 -11.01
N ILE A 131 10.64 10.62 -11.33
CA ILE A 131 10.97 9.77 -12.49
C ILE A 131 9.78 9.66 -13.43
N ASP A 132 10.00 9.84 -14.72
CA ASP A 132 9.06 9.46 -15.78
C ASP A 132 9.14 7.93 -15.96
N LEU A 133 8.05 7.24 -15.61
CA LEU A 133 8.01 5.78 -15.62
C LEU A 133 8.08 5.19 -17.04
N GLU A 134 7.42 5.84 -18.01
CA GLU A 134 7.40 5.38 -19.39
C GLU A 134 8.76 5.57 -20.06
N ARG A 135 9.36 6.76 -19.89
CA ARG A 135 10.65 7.10 -20.50
C ARG A 135 11.84 6.55 -19.70
N ARG A 136 11.62 6.18 -18.45
CA ARG A 136 12.62 5.70 -17.49
C ARG A 136 13.77 6.68 -17.27
N VAL A 137 13.43 7.95 -17.13
CA VAL A 137 14.41 9.02 -16.93
C VAL A 137 14.01 9.89 -15.73
N PRO A 138 14.98 10.44 -14.98
CA PRO A 138 14.70 11.42 -13.94
C PRO A 138 14.20 12.72 -14.59
N LEU A 139 13.19 13.33 -13.96
CA LEU A 139 12.63 14.63 -14.34
C LEU A 139 13.15 15.76 -13.43
N GLY A 140 13.79 15.42 -12.34
CA GLY A 140 14.33 16.32 -11.35
C GLY A 140 14.31 15.74 -9.95
N GLU A 141 14.77 16.54 -8.98
CA GLU A 141 14.88 16.18 -7.59
C GLU A 141 14.37 17.32 -6.71
N VAL A 142 13.89 16.96 -5.51
CA VAL A 142 13.52 17.90 -4.46
C VAL A 142 14.41 17.63 -3.25
N GLN A 143 15.16 18.63 -2.80
CA GLN A 143 15.91 18.54 -1.55
C GLN A 143 14.94 18.55 -0.36
N VAL A 144 15.10 17.58 0.54
CA VAL A 144 14.28 17.41 1.74
C VAL A 144 15.12 17.37 3.01
N GLY A 145 14.61 16.87 4.10
CA GLY A 145 15.38 16.70 5.33
C GLY A 145 16.32 15.48 5.29
N VAL A 146 17.05 15.27 6.37
CA VAL A 146 18.04 14.17 6.47
C VAL A 146 17.33 12.83 6.66
N GLU A 147 17.79 11.82 5.90
CA GLU A 147 17.26 10.46 5.87
C GLU A 147 15.75 10.43 5.46
N PRO A 148 15.44 10.79 4.19
CA PRO A 148 14.09 10.65 3.69
C PRO A 148 13.68 9.19 3.53
N GLU A 149 12.48 8.85 4.03
CA GLU A 149 11.99 7.46 4.07
C GLU A 149 10.57 7.35 3.53
N GLY A 150 9.58 7.86 4.30
CA GLY A 150 8.17 7.71 4.01
C GLY A 150 7.70 8.55 2.84
N MET A 151 6.80 7.98 2.04
CA MET A 151 6.20 8.64 0.88
C MET A 151 4.69 8.45 0.90
N GLY A 152 3.94 9.55 0.86
CA GLY A 152 2.47 9.54 0.75
C GLY A 152 2.02 10.56 -0.28
N LEU A 153 1.09 10.18 -1.15
CA LEU A 153 0.56 11.07 -2.18
C LEU A 153 -0.94 11.31 -1.95
N SER A 154 -1.36 12.57 -2.04
CA SER A 154 -2.78 12.91 -1.94
C SER A 154 -3.59 12.20 -3.05
N PRO A 155 -4.88 11.85 -2.79
CA PRO A 155 -5.69 11.12 -3.78
C PRO A 155 -5.86 11.84 -5.12
N ASP A 156 -5.76 13.17 -5.13
CA ASP A 156 -5.80 14.00 -6.35
C ASP A 156 -4.41 14.17 -7.01
N GLY A 157 -3.36 13.60 -6.40
CA GLY A 157 -2.00 13.63 -6.91
C GLY A 157 -1.27 14.96 -6.79
N LYS A 158 -1.82 15.97 -6.09
CA LYS A 158 -1.24 17.32 -6.07
C LYS A 158 -0.23 17.55 -4.96
N ILE A 159 -0.38 16.87 -3.83
CA ILE A 159 0.50 17.00 -2.68
C ILE A 159 1.18 15.67 -2.39
N LEU A 160 2.48 15.67 -2.44
CA LEU A 160 3.34 14.59 -1.98
C LEU A 160 3.82 14.92 -0.57
N VAL A 161 3.78 13.95 0.33
CA VAL A 161 4.37 14.06 1.65
C VAL A 161 5.55 13.10 1.75
N ASN A 162 6.73 13.63 2.02
CA ASN A 162 7.92 12.86 2.36
C ASN A 162 8.22 13.03 3.85
N THR A 163 8.62 11.96 4.51
CA THR A 163 9.12 12.02 5.90
C THR A 163 10.64 11.95 5.92
N SER A 164 11.27 12.72 6.78
CA SER A 164 12.72 12.70 6.97
C SER A 164 13.06 12.39 8.44
N GLU A 165 13.68 11.23 8.64
CA GLU A 165 13.85 10.58 9.94
C GLU A 165 14.63 11.44 10.95
N THR A 166 15.85 11.86 10.59
CA THR A 166 16.73 12.59 11.49
C THR A 166 16.26 14.01 11.74
N THR A 167 15.62 14.67 10.78
CA THR A 167 15.09 16.02 10.96
C THR A 167 13.72 16.07 11.60
N ASN A 168 13.04 14.92 11.79
CA ASN A 168 11.70 14.80 12.39
C ASN A 168 10.63 15.63 11.64
N MET A 169 10.72 15.65 10.31
CA MET A 169 9.85 16.48 9.47
C MET A 169 8.97 15.63 8.55
N ALA A 170 7.77 16.13 8.30
CA ALA A 170 6.95 15.77 7.15
C ALA A 170 6.98 16.96 6.18
N HIS A 171 7.57 16.76 5.00
CA HIS A 171 7.70 17.75 3.93
C HIS A 171 6.52 17.63 2.98
N PHE A 172 5.74 18.69 2.85
CA PHE A 172 4.65 18.77 1.89
C PHE A 172 5.17 19.39 0.60
N ILE A 173 5.10 18.65 -0.48
CA ILE A 173 5.66 19.02 -1.79
C ILE A 173 4.51 19.15 -2.78
N ASP A 174 4.38 20.31 -3.43
CA ASP A 174 3.49 20.49 -4.57
C ASP A 174 4.07 19.75 -5.78
N THR A 175 3.32 18.79 -6.33
CA THR A 175 3.81 17.92 -7.41
C THR A 175 3.95 18.63 -8.75
N GLN A 176 3.20 19.71 -8.98
CA GLN A 176 3.25 20.49 -10.21
C GLN A 176 4.46 21.41 -10.22
N THR A 177 4.68 22.15 -9.14
CA THR A 177 5.80 23.10 -9.03
C THR A 177 7.09 22.44 -8.56
N ARG A 178 7.00 21.24 -7.95
CA ARG A 178 8.11 20.49 -7.34
C ARG A 178 8.81 21.28 -6.23
N GLN A 179 8.02 22.05 -5.48
CA GLN A 179 8.50 22.87 -4.38
C GLN A 179 7.91 22.39 -3.05
N ILE A 180 8.70 22.47 -1.98
CA ILE A 180 8.18 22.28 -0.64
C ILE A 180 7.28 23.48 -0.31
N VAL A 181 6.02 23.21 0.01
CA VAL A 181 5.01 24.21 0.39
C VAL A 181 4.84 24.31 1.89
N ALA A 182 5.20 23.26 2.64
CA ALA A 182 5.22 23.28 4.09
C ALA A 182 6.18 22.22 4.66
N ASN A 183 6.71 22.52 5.84
CA ASN A 183 7.48 21.61 6.67
C ASN A 183 6.76 21.49 8.01
N VAL A 184 6.31 20.30 8.35
CA VAL A 184 5.58 20.02 9.59
C VAL A 184 6.47 19.22 10.52
N LEU A 185 6.75 19.78 11.70
CA LEU A 185 7.48 19.07 12.75
C LEU A 185 6.56 18.00 13.35
N VAL A 186 7.02 16.76 13.31
CA VAL A 186 6.37 15.60 13.93
C VAL A 186 7.23 15.03 15.07
N ASP A 187 6.85 13.88 15.63
CA ASP A 187 7.68 13.27 16.66
C ASP A 187 8.88 12.52 16.04
N ALA A 188 9.78 12.01 16.90
CA ALA A 188 11.06 11.49 16.48
C ALA A 188 10.98 10.30 15.53
N ARG A 189 11.79 10.34 14.47
CA ARG A 189 11.98 9.35 13.44
C ARG A 189 10.68 9.01 12.68
N PRO A 190 10.14 9.94 11.88
CA PRO A 190 8.98 9.67 11.05
C PRO A 190 9.32 8.71 9.92
N ARG A 191 8.47 7.66 9.73
CA ARG A 191 8.74 6.52 8.84
C ARG A 191 7.75 6.37 7.69
N PHE A 192 6.53 6.84 7.83
CA PHE A 192 5.49 6.58 6.84
C PHE A 192 4.47 7.71 6.80
N ALA A 193 3.92 7.97 5.63
CA ALA A 193 2.84 8.93 5.43
C ALA A 193 1.71 8.27 4.62
N GLU A 194 0.48 8.35 5.12
CA GLU A 194 -0.71 7.78 4.49
C GLU A 194 -1.84 8.80 4.47
N PHE A 195 -2.36 9.11 3.29
CA PHE A 195 -3.56 9.93 3.16
C PHE A 195 -4.82 9.11 3.39
N LYS A 196 -5.80 9.70 4.04
CA LYS A 196 -7.16 9.15 3.99
C LYS A 196 -7.65 9.15 2.55
N PRO A 197 -8.47 8.16 2.15
CA PRO A 197 -8.97 8.07 0.77
C PRO A 197 -9.77 9.29 0.29
N ASP A 198 -10.38 10.04 1.22
CA ASP A 198 -11.09 11.28 0.93
C ASP A 198 -10.19 12.53 0.88
N GLY A 199 -8.88 12.37 1.15
CA GLY A 199 -7.90 13.46 1.17
C GLY A 199 -8.00 14.40 2.36
N SER A 200 -8.87 14.16 3.34
CA SER A 200 -9.15 15.07 4.46
C SER A 200 -8.05 15.13 5.53
N GLU A 201 -7.19 14.12 5.56
CA GLU A 201 -6.11 13.98 6.54
C GLU A 201 -4.94 13.21 5.92
N VAL A 202 -3.74 13.51 6.40
CA VAL A 202 -2.56 12.66 6.24
C VAL A 202 -2.06 12.22 7.61
N TRP A 203 -1.78 10.93 7.74
CA TRP A 203 -1.30 10.31 8.96
C TRP A 203 0.19 10.00 8.80
N VAL A 204 0.98 10.47 9.74
CA VAL A 204 2.45 10.29 9.74
C VAL A 204 2.86 9.52 10.99
N SER A 205 3.44 8.34 10.82
CA SER A 205 3.99 7.55 11.93
C SER A 205 5.37 8.07 12.33
N SER A 206 5.65 8.09 13.62
CA SER A 206 6.94 8.46 14.22
C SER A 206 7.45 7.30 15.08
N GLU A 207 8.42 6.57 14.54
CA GLU A 207 8.90 5.30 15.11
C GLU A 207 9.42 5.45 16.54
N ILE A 208 10.42 6.30 16.74
CA ILE A 208 11.01 6.54 18.05
C ILE A 208 10.10 7.42 18.92
N GLY A 209 9.34 8.31 18.31
CA GLY A 209 8.34 9.13 19.01
C GLY A 209 7.17 8.32 19.58
N GLY A 210 6.93 7.11 19.07
CA GLY A 210 5.88 6.22 19.55
C GLY A 210 4.47 6.73 19.25
N THR A 211 4.30 7.57 18.21
CA THR A 211 3.02 8.23 17.90
C THR A 211 2.69 8.17 16.40
N VAL A 212 1.43 8.49 16.10
CA VAL A 212 1.00 8.87 14.74
C VAL A 212 0.44 10.29 14.80
N SER A 213 0.99 11.18 13.98
CA SER A 213 0.48 12.54 13.82
C SER A 213 -0.58 12.58 12.72
N VAL A 214 -1.76 13.07 13.03
CA VAL A 214 -2.84 13.35 12.07
C VAL A 214 -2.76 14.81 11.67
N ILE A 215 -2.49 15.07 10.39
CA ILE A 215 -2.21 16.41 9.86
C ILE A 215 -3.31 16.80 8.87
N ASP A 216 -3.76 18.03 8.96
CA ASP A 216 -4.65 18.64 7.96
C ASP A 216 -3.83 19.05 6.73
N PRO A 217 -4.07 18.49 5.55
CA PRO A 217 -3.24 18.77 4.36
C PRO A 217 -3.50 20.14 3.74
N LEU A 218 -4.53 20.88 4.16
CA LEU A 218 -4.83 22.23 3.67
C LEU A 218 -4.19 23.31 4.53
N THR A 219 -4.15 23.09 5.85
CA THR A 219 -3.60 24.06 6.82
C THR A 219 -2.25 23.66 7.35
N TYR A 220 -1.80 22.42 7.07
CA TYR A 220 -0.57 21.81 7.58
C TYR A 220 -0.50 21.72 9.11
N ALA A 221 -1.63 21.86 9.78
CA ALA A 221 -1.71 21.78 11.23
C ALA A 221 -1.81 20.32 11.71
N VAL A 222 -1.06 19.97 12.75
CA VAL A 222 -1.23 18.70 13.46
C VAL A 222 -2.54 18.78 14.27
N LYS A 223 -3.58 18.09 13.81
CA LYS A 223 -4.91 18.05 14.44
C LYS A 223 -4.94 17.15 15.67
N LYS A 224 -4.20 16.05 15.62
CA LYS A 224 -4.18 15.02 16.65
C LYS A 224 -2.84 14.29 16.65
N LYS A 225 -2.40 13.88 17.82
CA LYS A 225 -1.36 12.86 18.01
C LYS A 225 -1.99 11.62 18.64
N ILE A 226 -1.84 10.47 18.00
CA ILE A 226 -2.31 9.18 18.48
C ILE A 226 -1.13 8.50 19.16
N GLY A 227 -1.23 8.26 20.46
CA GLY A 227 -0.30 7.46 21.23
C GLY A 227 -0.85 6.05 21.45
N PHE A 228 0.04 5.15 21.85
CA PHE A 228 -0.31 3.75 22.10
C PHE A 228 0.07 3.37 23.51
N ASP A 229 -0.85 2.69 24.21
CA ASP A 229 -0.61 2.13 25.53
C ASP A 229 -0.99 0.64 25.51
N ILE A 230 0.01 -0.22 25.70
CA ILE A 230 -0.17 -1.67 25.67
C ILE A 230 0.29 -2.23 27.02
N PRO A 231 -0.63 -2.76 27.84
CA PRO A 231 -0.26 -3.31 29.13
C PRO A 231 0.86 -4.31 29.06
N GLY A 232 1.89 -4.13 29.88
CA GLY A 232 3.06 -5.01 29.95
C GLY A 232 4.17 -4.73 28.92
N LEU A 233 4.00 -3.77 28.02
CA LEU A 233 5.05 -3.32 27.11
C LEU A 233 5.61 -1.96 27.55
N ARG A 234 6.93 -1.80 27.35
CA ARG A 234 7.59 -0.50 27.51
C ARG A 234 7.23 0.40 26.31
N LYS A 235 7.15 1.71 26.53
CA LYS A 235 6.85 2.67 25.44
C LYS A 235 7.86 2.60 24.29
N GLU A 236 9.13 2.39 24.60
CA GLU A 236 10.21 2.30 23.61
C GLU A 236 10.10 1.07 22.70
N ALA A 237 9.33 0.06 23.10
CA ALA A 237 9.03 -1.11 22.28
C ALA A 237 7.83 -0.87 21.32
N ILE A 238 7.13 0.24 21.47
CA ILE A 238 5.96 0.59 20.63
C ILE A 238 6.42 1.60 19.59
N GLN A 239 6.78 1.10 18.42
CA GLN A 239 7.41 1.86 17.35
C GLN A 239 6.52 1.85 16.10
N PRO A 240 5.65 2.88 15.91
CA PRO A 240 4.76 2.96 14.75
C PRO A 240 5.56 3.11 13.44
N VAL A 241 5.22 2.30 12.44
CA VAL A 241 5.83 2.31 11.10
C VAL A 241 4.74 2.35 10.03
N GLY A 242 4.48 1.28 9.29
CA GLY A 242 3.48 1.24 8.23
C GLY A 242 2.07 1.58 8.72
N ILE A 243 1.33 2.27 7.88
CA ILE A 243 -0.09 2.64 8.09
C ILE A 243 -0.88 2.17 6.87
N SER A 244 -2.08 1.65 7.08
CA SER A 244 -3.04 1.37 6.01
C SER A 244 -4.44 1.76 6.47
N ILE A 245 -5.16 2.49 5.63
CA ILE A 245 -6.52 2.97 5.93
C ILE A 245 -7.50 2.30 4.96
N THR A 246 -8.62 1.79 5.47
CA THR A 246 -9.66 1.19 4.63
C THR A 246 -10.20 2.20 3.61
N ARG A 247 -10.63 1.74 2.45
CA ARG A 247 -11.14 2.57 1.34
C ARG A 247 -12.29 3.49 1.76
N ASP A 248 -13.11 3.05 2.73
CA ASP A 248 -14.18 3.88 3.29
C ASP A 248 -13.71 4.87 4.37
N GLY A 249 -12.41 4.88 4.69
CA GLY A 249 -11.78 5.77 5.66
C GLY A 249 -12.17 5.53 7.11
N LYS A 250 -12.92 4.43 7.42
CA LYS A 250 -13.47 4.21 8.77
C LYS A 250 -12.51 3.52 9.72
N THR A 251 -11.60 2.71 9.18
CA THR A 251 -10.65 1.95 10.00
C THR A 251 -9.24 2.16 9.50
N ALA A 252 -8.32 2.45 10.40
CA ALA A 252 -6.90 2.50 10.13
C ALA A 252 -6.18 1.40 10.90
N PHE A 253 -5.12 0.88 10.30
CA PHE A 253 -4.23 -0.12 10.86
C PHE A 253 -2.82 0.48 10.92
N VAL A 254 -2.16 0.35 12.07
CA VAL A 254 -0.80 0.85 12.27
C VAL A 254 0.09 -0.28 12.79
N ALA A 255 1.19 -0.54 12.09
CA ALA A 255 2.22 -1.47 12.53
C ALA A 255 3.02 -0.86 13.69
N LEU A 256 3.18 -1.60 14.79
CA LEU A 256 3.85 -1.11 15.99
C LEU A 256 5.23 -1.74 16.22
N GLY A 257 5.92 -2.10 15.13
CA GLY A 257 7.32 -2.57 15.14
C GLY A 257 7.62 -3.66 16.16
N PRO A 258 8.56 -3.44 17.11
CA PRO A 258 8.95 -4.42 18.12
C PRO A 258 7.85 -4.83 19.09
N ALA A 259 6.73 -4.06 19.15
CA ALA A 259 5.57 -4.48 19.92
C ALA A 259 4.87 -5.71 19.32
N ASN A 260 5.22 -6.10 18.08
CA ASN A 260 4.66 -7.26 17.38
C ASN A 260 3.14 -7.20 17.27
N ARG A 261 2.60 -6.03 17.03
CA ARG A 261 1.15 -5.78 16.99
C ARG A 261 0.78 -4.82 15.88
N ILE A 262 -0.45 -4.98 15.44
CA ILE A 262 -1.16 -3.98 14.64
C ILE A 262 -2.17 -3.29 15.54
N ALA A 263 -2.13 -1.97 15.62
CA ALA A 263 -3.18 -1.18 16.23
C ALA A 263 -4.33 -1.01 15.24
N VAL A 264 -5.55 -1.26 15.67
CA VAL A 264 -6.79 -0.97 14.93
C VAL A 264 -7.39 0.32 15.49
N ILE A 265 -7.57 1.30 14.62
CA ILE A 265 -7.93 2.66 15.02
C ILE A 265 -9.21 3.07 14.28
N ASN A 266 -10.13 3.73 14.98
CA ASN A 266 -11.28 4.35 14.34
C ASN A 266 -10.82 5.57 13.52
N GLY A 267 -11.09 5.57 12.21
CA GLY A 267 -10.61 6.61 11.28
C GLY A 267 -11.27 8.00 11.46
N ALA A 268 -12.37 8.09 12.23
CA ALA A 268 -13.05 9.36 12.49
C ALA A 268 -12.72 9.93 13.88
N SER A 269 -12.73 9.09 14.94
CA SER A 269 -12.43 9.54 16.31
C SER A 269 -10.94 9.49 16.65
N HIS A 270 -10.14 8.78 15.84
CA HIS A 270 -8.72 8.51 16.05
C HIS A 270 -8.44 7.70 17.35
N GLU A 271 -9.43 6.96 17.84
CA GLU A 271 -9.29 6.15 19.04
C GLU A 271 -8.79 4.74 18.68
N VAL A 272 -7.81 4.27 19.45
CA VAL A 272 -7.31 2.89 19.35
C VAL A 272 -8.38 1.96 19.91
N GLN A 273 -8.89 1.07 19.07
CA GLN A 273 -9.94 0.12 19.41
C GLN A 273 -9.42 -1.22 19.89
N ARG A 274 -8.32 -1.66 19.31
CA ARG A 274 -7.77 -3.02 19.53
C ARG A 274 -6.31 -3.12 19.09
N PHE A 275 -5.62 -4.11 19.65
CA PHE A 275 -4.30 -4.55 19.19
C PHE A 275 -4.38 -6.02 18.72
N LEU A 276 -3.84 -6.31 17.54
CA LEU A 276 -3.76 -7.65 16.98
C LEU A 276 -2.31 -8.13 17.09
N LEU A 277 -2.10 -9.27 17.73
CA LEU A 277 -0.77 -9.89 17.81
C LEU A 277 -0.42 -10.51 16.44
N VAL A 278 0.76 -10.15 15.92
CA VAL A 278 1.33 -10.64 14.65
C VAL A 278 2.72 -11.22 14.88
N GLY A 279 3.48 -11.49 13.82
CA GLY A 279 4.87 -11.92 13.95
C GLY A 279 5.80 -10.82 14.49
N GLN A 280 7.11 -11.16 14.63
CA GLN A 280 8.07 -10.30 15.30
C GLN A 280 8.59 -9.19 14.38
N ARG A 281 8.64 -7.97 14.92
CA ARG A 281 9.09 -6.75 14.23
C ARG A 281 8.27 -6.49 12.96
N VAL A 282 7.00 -6.16 13.15
CA VAL A 282 6.12 -5.82 12.03
C VAL A 282 6.52 -4.48 11.41
N TRP A 283 6.57 -4.43 10.05
CA TRP A 283 6.98 -3.25 9.28
C TRP A 283 5.82 -2.63 8.52
N HIS A 284 5.43 -3.24 7.41
CA HIS A 284 4.43 -2.72 6.50
C HIS A 284 3.26 -3.67 6.33
N MET A 285 2.24 -3.18 5.64
CA MET A 285 1.04 -3.96 5.37
C MET A 285 0.35 -3.48 4.11
N ALA A 286 -0.43 -4.37 3.48
CA ALA A 286 -1.28 -4.03 2.35
C ALA A 286 -2.58 -4.82 2.39
N PHE A 287 -3.68 -4.17 1.97
CA PHE A 287 -4.97 -4.83 1.78
C PHE A 287 -5.01 -5.60 0.47
N THR A 288 -5.73 -6.74 0.48
CA THR A 288 -6.25 -7.28 -0.77
C THR A 288 -7.23 -6.28 -1.41
N PRO A 289 -7.35 -6.24 -2.77
CA PRO A 289 -8.23 -5.28 -3.44
C PRO A 289 -9.70 -5.32 -3.01
N ASP A 290 -10.17 -6.44 -2.49
CA ASP A 290 -11.50 -6.61 -1.91
C ASP A 290 -11.57 -6.25 -0.41
N GLU A 291 -10.44 -5.82 0.17
CA GLU A 291 -10.26 -5.54 1.61
C GLU A 291 -10.65 -6.69 2.55
N LYS A 292 -10.71 -7.91 2.03
CA LYS A 292 -10.98 -9.09 2.85
C LYS A 292 -9.83 -9.42 3.78
N TYR A 293 -8.61 -9.29 3.29
CA TYR A 293 -7.40 -9.55 4.04
C TYR A 293 -6.48 -8.32 4.10
N LEU A 294 -5.76 -8.21 5.21
CA LEU A 294 -4.61 -7.33 5.38
C LEU A 294 -3.40 -8.21 5.65
N LEU A 295 -2.38 -8.12 4.81
CA LEU A 295 -1.13 -8.85 4.94
C LEU A 295 -0.09 -7.95 5.59
N THR A 296 0.63 -8.45 6.62
CA THR A 296 1.66 -7.69 7.33
C THR A 296 2.99 -8.38 7.24
N THR A 297 4.07 -7.63 7.01
CA THR A 297 5.44 -8.16 6.98
C THR A 297 6.05 -8.14 8.38
N ASN A 298 6.61 -9.25 8.82
CA ASN A 298 7.18 -9.42 10.15
C ASN A 298 8.68 -9.77 10.03
N GLY A 299 9.53 -8.72 10.09
CA GLY A 299 10.93 -8.81 9.69
C GLY A 299 11.76 -9.81 10.49
N VAL A 300 11.60 -9.88 11.81
CA VAL A 300 12.43 -10.75 12.65
C VAL A 300 11.96 -12.21 12.65
N SER A 301 10.65 -12.46 12.53
CA SER A 301 10.13 -13.82 12.43
C SER A 301 10.12 -14.40 11.01
N ASN A 302 10.51 -13.60 10.00
CA ASN A 302 10.59 -14.02 8.60
C ASN A 302 9.27 -14.54 8.04
N ASP A 303 8.19 -13.89 8.40
CA ASP A 303 6.84 -14.30 7.99
C ASP A 303 5.92 -13.14 7.64
N VAL A 304 4.78 -13.50 7.09
CA VAL A 304 3.64 -12.59 6.82
C VAL A 304 2.46 -13.07 7.65
N SER A 305 1.84 -12.17 8.41
CA SER A 305 0.56 -12.47 9.05
C SER A 305 -0.59 -12.03 8.14
N VAL A 306 -1.60 -12.89 7.99
CA VAL A 306 -2.83 -12.60 7.26
C VAL A 306 -3.92 -12.29 8.27
N ILE A 307 -4.45 -11.09 8.21
CA ILE A 307 -5.53 -10.59 9.07
C ILE A 307 -6.83 -10.62 8.28
N ASP A 308 -7.86 -11.27 8.81
CA ASP A 308 -9.25 -11.15 8.38
C ASP A 308 -9.76 -9.78 8.86
N VAL A 309 -9.98 -8.86 7.92
CA VAL A 309 -10.31 -7.47 8.21
C VAL A 309 -11.69 -7.35 8.85
N ALA A 310 -12.68 -8.11 8.38
CA ALA A 310 -14.04 -8.05 8.91
C ALA A 310 -14.13 -8.55 10.36
N ASN A 311 -13.33 -9.56 10.73
CA ASN A 311 -13.34 -10.16 12.06
C ASN A 311 -12.22 -9.66 12.97
N LEU A 312 -11.32 -8.81 12.47
CA LEU A 312 -10.17 -8.26 13.17
C LEU A 312 -9.36 -9.34 13.90
N ARG A 313 -8.93 -10.37 13.17
CA ARG A 313 -8.16 -11.49 13.72
C ARG A 313 -7.12 -12.00 12.73
N VAL A 314 -5.99 -12.42 13.22
CA VAL A 314 -4.98 -13.16 12.43
C VAL A 314 -5.51 -14.57 12.17
N ILE A 315 -5.55 -14.97 10.90
CA ILE A 315 -6.05 -16.28 10.47
C ILE A 315 -4.95 -17.22 9.99
N LYS A 316 -3.79 -16.64 9.60
CA LYS A 316 -2.67 -17.42 9.05
C LYS A 316 -1.36 -16.67 9.26
N THR A 317 -0.28 -17.43 9.40
CA THR A 317 1.10 -16.97 9.29
C THR A 317 1.78 -17.75 8.16
N ILE A 318 2.47 -17.06 7.26
CA ILE A 318 3.09 -17.62 6.05
C ILE A 318 4.59 -17.30 6.12
N GLN A 319 5.44 -18.33 6.14
CA GLN A 319 6.89 -18.16 6.08
C GLN A 319 7.30 -17.63 4.70
N VAL A 320 8.21 -16.65 4.68
CA VAL A 320 8.75 -16.00 3.48
C VAL A 320 10.28 -15.98 3.53
N GLY A 321 10.94 -15.11 2.79
CA GLY A 321 12.39 -14.92 2.89
C GLY A 321 12.81 -14.19 4.17
N GLU A 322 14.13 -13.96 4.32
CA GLU A 322 14.69 -13.30 5.52
C GLU A 322 14.44 -11.78 5.49
N LEU A 323 14.04 -11.25 6.65
CA LEU A 323 13.69 -9.85 6.89
C LEU A 323 12.67 -9.31 5.87
N PRO A 324 11.43 -9.85 5.82
CA PRO A 324 10.39 -9.26 4.98
C PRO A 324 10.09 -7.83 5.43
N TRP A 325 10.07 -6.90 4.44
CA TRP A 325 9.95 -5.47 4.72
C TRP A 325 8.69 -4.86 4.10
N GLY A 326 8.57 -4.82 2.79
CA GLY A 326 7.43 -4.27 2.07
C GLY A 326 6.49 -5.35 1.54
N VAL A 327 5.26 -4.96 1.23
CA VAL A 327 4.26 -5.82 0.59
C VAL A 327 3.40 -5.02 -0.37
N ALA A 328 3.21 -5.54 -1.59
CA ALA A 328 2.29 -5.02 -2.60
C ALA A 328 1.38 -6.14 -3.09
N ILE A 329 0.13 -5.82 -3.46
CA ILE A 329 -0.85 -6.83 -3.87
C ILE A 329 -1.41 -6.48 -5.25
N SER A 330 -1.47 -7.48 -6.15
CA SER A 330 -2.02 -7.31 -7.51
C SER A 330 -3.48 -6.89 -7.48
N GLN A 331 -3.89 -6.10 -8.48
CA GLN A 331 -5.30 -5.72 -8.67
C GLN A 331 -6.11 -6.81 -9.41
N GLN A 332 -5.47 -7.72 -10.03
CA GLN A 332 -5.78 -9.00 -10.71
C GLN A 332 -4.86 -9.23 -11.88
#